data_140d59500bd79ccbfae476502e85ad99
#
_entry.id   140d59500bd79ccbfae476502e85ad99
#
_cell.length_a   1.000
_cell.length_b   1.000
_cell.length_c   1.000
_cell.angle_alpha   90.00
_cell.angle_beta   90.00
_cell.angle_gamma   90.00
#
_symmetry.space_group_name_H-M   'P 1'
#
loop_
_entity.id
_entity.type
_entity.pdbx_description
1 polymer ?
#
loop_
_entity_poly.entity_id
_entity_poly.type
_entity_poly.pdbx_seq_one_letter_code
_entity_poly.pdbx_strand_id
1 'polypeptide(L)'
;MAIWTPGPWHYDPTTRAVTGPDGARVAFVLTEVNPEVVEANSRLIAEAPALFEALGEVQELGAFLLAERRWSLQTEELIRINVERVNTVMAHVTGPPRRETAM
;
A
#
# COMPACT_ATOMS: atom_id res chain seq x y z
N MET A 1 -3.48 -4.09 13.42
CA MET A 1 -2.59 -2.97 13.70
C MET A 1 -1.40 -2.98 12.76
N ALA A 2 -1.11 -1.87 12.16
CA ALA A 2 0.02 -1.77 11.26
C ALA A 2 1.33 -1.82 12.05
N ILE A 3 2.32 -2.51 11.49
CA ILE A 3 3.64 -2.59 12.10
C ILE A 3 4.62 -1.60 11.47
N TRP A 4 4.15 -0.81 10.55
CA TRP A 4 4.96 0.25 9.94
C TRP A 4 4.59 1.59 10.53
N THR A 5 5.42 2.59 10.28
CA THR A 5 5.16 3.95 10.72
C THR A 5 3.80 4.43 10.20
N PRO A 6 2.92 4.93 11.08
CA PRO A 6 1.62 5.43 10.62
C PRO A 6 1.77 6.58 9.64
N GLY A 7 0.83 6.66 8.70
CA GLY A 7 0.76 7.81 7.81
C GLY A 7 0.13 9.01 8.48
N PRO A 8 0.11 10.14 7.79
CA PRO A 8 0.66 10.32 6.45
C PRO A 8 2.18 10.43 6.45
N TRP A 9 2.78 10.07 5.35
CA TRP A 9 4.22 10.23 5.15
C TRP A 9 4.48 11.43 4.25
N HIS A 10 5.56 12.14 4.50
CA HIS A 10 5.93 13.31 3.74
C HIS A 10 7.34 13.21 3.21
N TYR A 11 7.51 13.64 1.98
CA TYR A 11 8.83 13.70 1.36
C TYR A 11 9.39 15.11 1.48
N ASP A 12 10.62 15.22 1.96
CA ASP A 12 11.36 16.47 2.02
C ASP A 12 12.43 16.45 0.92
N PRO A 13 12.28 17.28 -0.13
CA PRO A 13 13.27 17.28 -1.21
C PRO A 13 14.64 17.78 -0.78
N THR A 14 14.73 18.54 0.30
CA THR A 14 16.01 19.04 0.79
C THR A 14 16.87 17.93 1.38
N THR A 15 16.26 17.10 2.22
CA THR A 15 16.97 15.99 2.88
C THR A 15 16.84 14.68 2.14
N ARG A 16 15.91 14.61 1.17
CA ARG A 16 15.54 13.39 0.46
C ARG A 16 15.03 12.29 1.37
N ALA A 17 14.47 12.68 2.48
CA ALA A 17 13.90 11.75 3.45
C ALA A 17 12.39 11.74 3.35
N VAL A 18 11.81 10.56 3.55
CA VAL A 18 10.38 10.40 3.76
C VAL A 18 10.19 10.20 5.25
N THR A 19 9.35 11.02 5.86
CA THR A 19 9.14 10.98 7.31
C THR A 19 7.67 10.80 7.64
N GLY A 20 7.42 10.21 8.81
CA GLY A 20 6.08 10.09 9.35
C GLY A 20 5.65 11.35 10.11
N PRO A 21 4.44 11.34 10.69
CA PRO A 21 3.87 12.53 11.34
C PRO A 21 4.67 13.05 12.52
N ASP A 22 5.40 12.19 13.20
CA ASP A 22 6.20 12.54 14.36
C ASP A 22 7.67 12.80 14.02
N GLY A 23 7.98 12.91 12.74
CA GLY A 23 9.33 13.13 12.28
C GLY A 23 10.17 11.87 12.17
N ALA A 24 9.59 10.70 12.45
CA ALA A 24 10.30 9.44 12.28
C ALA A 24 10.68 9.23 10.82
N ARG A 25 11.92 8.87 10.58
CA ARG A 25 12.39 8.63 9.23
C ARG A 25 11.90 7.27 8.74
N VAL A 26 11.24 7.28 7.61
CA VAL A 26 10.74 6.07 6.98
C VAL A 26 11.72 5.58 5.93
N ALA A 27 12.24 6.48 5.12
CA ALA A 27 13.13 6.13 4.04
C ALA A 27 13.95 7.31 3.57
N PHE A 28 15.10 7.01 2.97
CA PHE A 28 15.85 7.97 2.16
C PHE A 28 15.76 7.53 0.72
N VAL A 29 15.48 8.47 -0.16
CA VAL A 29 15.41 8.16 -1.57
C VAL A 29 16.75 8.52 -2.20
N LEU A 30 17.51 7.50 -2.48
CA LEU A 30 18.83 7.64 -3.08
C LEU A 30 18.76 7.24 -4.54
N THR A 31 19.26 8.09 -5.39
CA THR A 31 19.43 7.75 -6.78
C THR A 31 20.52 8.60 -7.36
N GLU A 32 21.30 8.01 -8.20
CA GLU A 32 22.39 8.69 -8.87
C GLU A 32 21.95 9.25 -10.20
N VAL A 33 20.69 9.07 -10.56
CA VAL A 33 20.29 9.28 -11.92
C VAL A 33 19.45 10.55 -12.04
N ASN A 34 18.36 10.48 -12.66
CA ASN A 34 17.53 11.61 -13.06
C ASN A 34 16.74 12.18 -11.88
N PRO A 35 16.85 13.47 -11.58
CA PRO A 35 16.09 14.09 -10.49
C PRO A 35 14.57 13.91 -10.61
N GLU A 36 14.06 13.84 -11.83
CA GLU A 36 12.63 13.62 -12.05
C GLU A 36 12.19 12.25 -11.57
N VAL A 37 13.04 11.24 -11.76
CA VAL A 37 12.77 9.89 -11.30
C VAL A 37 12.81 9.83 -9.78
N VAL A 38 13.76 10.53 -9.16
CA VAL A 38 13.87 10.63 -7.71
C VAL A 38 12.57 11.18 -7.13
N GLU A 39 12.10 12.27 -7.70
CA GLU A 39 10.90 12.94 -7.22
C GLU A 39 9.67 12.04 -7.40
N ALA A 40 9.55 11.39 -8.55
CA ALA A 40 8.43 10.48 -8.81
C ALA A 40 8.42 9.30 -7.82
N ASN A 41 9.58 8.70 -7.59
CA ASN A 41 9.71 7.61 -6.63
C ASN A 41 9.37 8.07 -5.22
N SER A 42 9.82 9.27 -4.88
CA SER A 42 9.59 9.82 -3.54
C SER A 42 8.11 10.07 -3.29
N ARG A 43 7.41 10.57 -4.30
CA ARG A 43 5.96 10.78 -4.19
C ARG A 43 5.24 9.46 -4.01
N LEU A 44 5.65 8.44 -4.75
CA LEU A 44 5.04 7.12 -4.64
C LEU A 44 5.25 6.53 -3.25
N ILE A 45 6.45 6.65 -2.72
CA ILE A 45 6.76 6.17 -1.37
C ILE A 45 5.92 6.93 -0.34
N ALA A 46 5.83 8.23 -0.47
CA ALA A 46 5.10 9.06 0.48
C ALA A 46 3.60 8.74 0.50
N GLU A 47 3.06 8.30 -0.65
CA GLU A 47 1.65 7.94 -0.76
C GLU A 47 1.35 6.50 -0.35
N ALA A 48 2.38 5.72 -0.01
CA ALA A 48 2.18 4.30 0.29
C ALA A 48 1.13 4.02 1.37
N PRO A 49 1.09 4.74 2.51
CA PRO A 49 0.03 4.49 3.50
C PRO A 49 -1.36 4.74 2.96
N ALA A 50 -1.54 5.83 2.21
CA ALA A 50 -2.83 6.16 1.62
C ALA A 50 -3.25 5.15 0.57
N LEU A 51 -2.31 4.68 -0.23
CA LEU A 51 -2.57 3.65 -1.23
C LEU A 51 -2.99 2.34 -0.57
N PHE A 52 -2.33 1.97 0.50
CA PHE A 52 -2.68 0.75 1.22
C PHE A 52 -4.08 0.84 1.82
N GLU A 53 -4.40 1.99 2.40
CA GLU A 53 -5.72 2.23 2.97
C GLU A 53 -6.81 2.18 1.90
N ALA A 54 -6.55 2.80 0.74
CA ALA A 54 -7.49 2.76 -0.38
C ALA A 54 -7.70 1.34 -0.89
N LEU A 55 -6.65 0.52 -0.94
CA LEU A 55 -6.77 -0.88 -1.32
C LEU A 55 -7.63 -1.66 -0.34
N GLY A 56 -7.53 -1.35 0.96
CA GLY A 56 -8.37 -1.97 1.98
C GLY A 56 -9.84 -1.68 1.74
N GLU A 57 -10.16 -0.45 1.37
CA GLU A 57 -11.54 -0.08 1.05
C GLU A 57 -12.05 -0.79 -0.20
N VAL A 58 -11.20 -0.93 -1.22
CA VAL A 58 -11.55 -1.68 -2.42
C VAL A 58 -11.78 -3.14 -2.10
N GLN A 59 -10.98 -3.71 -1.21
CA GLN A 59 -11.14 -5.09 -0.77
C GLN A 59 -12.49 -5.31 -0.12
N GLU A 60 -12.90 -4.41 0.77
CA GLU A 60 -14.20 -4.49 1.44
C GLU A 60 -15.34 -4.33 0.45
N LEU A 61 -15.22 -3.38 -0.45
CA LEU A 61 -16.24 -3.17 -1.48
C LEU A 61 -16.39 -4.41 -2.36
N GLY A 62 -15.26 -4.98 -2.78
CA GLY A 62 -15.28 -6.18 -3.61
C GLY A 62 -15.97 -7.36 -2.92
N ALA A 63 -15.66 -7.56 -1.63
CA ALA A 63 -16.31 -8.63 -0.87
C ALA A 63 -17.82 -8.41 -0.76
N PHE A 64 -18.22 -7.16 -0.53
CA PHE A 64 -19.64 -6.81 -0.48
C PHE A 64 -20.32 -7.08 -1.80
N LEU A 65 -19.72 -6.66 -2.90
CA LEU A 65 -20.31 -6.86 -4.23
C LEU A 65 -20.44 -8.34 -4.58
N LEU A 66 -19.46 -9.15 -4.24
CA LEU A 66 -19.52 -10.59 -4.51
C LEU A 66 -20.61 -11.26 -3.69
N ALA A 67 -20.85 -10.78 -2.48
CA ALA A 67 -21.90 -11.34 -1.62
C ALA A 67 -23.29 -11.04 -2.13
N GLU A 68 -23.46 -9.97 -2.91
CA GLU A 68 -24.77 -9.59 -3.43
C GLU A 68 -25.35 -10.54 -4.46
N ARG A 69 -24.49 -11.19 -5.22
CA ARG A 69 -24.90 -12.20 -6.22
C ARG A 69 -25.91 -11.72 -7.25
N ARG A 70 -25.87 -10.44 -7.58
CA ARG A 70 -26.76 -9.84 -8.56
C ARG A 70 -26.13 -9.70 -9.94
N TRP A 71 -24.91 -10.13 -10.07
CA TRP A 71 -24.12 -9.85 -11.24
C TRP A 71 -24.18 -10.97 -12.24
N SER A 72 -24.02 -10.64 -13.51
CA SER A 72 -23.82 -11.67 -14.52
C SER A 72 -22.54 -12.43 -14.17
N LEU A 73 -22.41 -13.64 -14.68
CA LEU A 73 -21.20 -14.44 -14.45
C LEU A 73 -19.95 -13.72 -14.90
N GLN A 74 -20.05 -13.00 -16.00
CA GLN A 74 -18.93 -12.24 -16.53
C GLN A 74 -18.52 -11.11 -15.60
N THR A 75 -19.49 -10.36 -15.09
CA THR A 75 -19.22 -9.27 -14.14
C THR A 75 -18.66 -9.81 -12.83
N GLU A 76 -19.24 -10.90 -12.35
CA GLU A 76 -18.76 -11.53 -11.12
C GLU A 76 -17.30 -11.98 -11.25
N GLU A 77 -16.94 -12.52 -12.40
CA GLU A 77 -15.57 -12.94 -12.65
C GLU A 77 -14.59 -11.76 -12.64
N LEU A 78 -15.00 -10.64 -13.25
CA LEU A 78 -14.17 -9.42 -13.21
C LEU A 78 -13.96 -8.92 -11.79
N ILE A 79 -15.02 -8.92 -10.99
CA ILE A 79 -14.92 -8.50 -9.60
C ILE A 79 -13.97 -9.43 -8.84
N ARG A 80 -14.13 -10.74 -9.03
CA ARG A 80 -13.30 -11.73 -8.33
C ARG A 80 -11.82 -11.57 -8.68
N ILE A 81 -11.50 -11.39 -9.96
CA ILE A 81 -10.13 -11.22 -10.40
C ILE A 81 -9.50 -10.00 -9.75
N ASN A 82 -10.23 -8.90 -9.70
CA ASN A 82 -9.70 -7.68 -9.11
C ASN A 82 -9.53 -7.78 -7.60
N VAL A 83 -10.47 -8.42 -6.92
CA VAL A 83 -10.36 -8.66 -5.48
C VAL A 83 -9.15 -9.53 -5.17
N GLU A 84 -8.93 -10.58 -5.94
CA GLU A 84 -7.77 -11.45 -5.75
C GLU A 84 -6.46 -10.69 -5.95
N ARG A 85 -6.43 -9.82 -6.95
CA ARG A 85 -5.24 -9.00 -7.22
C ARG A 85 -4.95 -8.06 -6.05
N VAL A 86 -5.97 -7.42 -5.53
CA VAL A 86 -5.82 -6.54 -4.36
C VAL A 86 -5.34 -7.33 -3.16
N ASN A 87 -5.95 -8.49 -2.92
CA ASN A 87 -5.56 -9.34 -1.79
C ASN A 87 -4.09 -9.76 -1.89
N THR A 88 -3.64 -10.08 -3.09
CA THR A 88 -2.25 -10.48 -3.32
C THR A 88 -1.29 -9.34 -3.00
N VAL A 89 -1.60 -8.14 -3.49
CA VAL A 89 -0.76 -6.96 -3.23
C VAL A 89 -0.71 -6.65 -1.75
N MET A 90 -1.86 -6.66 -1.08
CA MET A 90 -1.92 -6.36 0.35
C MET A 90 -1.17 -7.40 1.17
N ALA A 91 -1.24 -8.67 0.79
CA ALA A 91 -0.50 -9.72 1.46
C ALA A 91 1.01 -9.51 1.34
N HIS A 92 1.46 -9.05 0.17
CA HIS A 92 2.89 -8.75 -0.01
C HIS A 92 3.34 -7.59 0.87
N VAL A 93 2.48 -6.58 1.04
CA VAL A 93 2.81 -5.42 1.87
C VAL A 93 2.85 -5.79 3.35
N THR A 94 1.89 -6.57 3.82
CA THR A 94 1.86 -6.97 5.22
C THR A 94 2.89 -8.04 5.56
N GLY A 95 3.32 -8.79 4.55
CA GLY A 95 4.28 -9.86 4.74
C GLY A 95 3.67 -11.09 5.40
N PRO A 96 4.46 -12.13 5.60
CA PRO A 96 3.99 -13.35 6.24
C PRO A 96 3.71 -13.09 7.72
N PRO A 97 2.84 -13.91 8.34
CA PRO A 97 2.58 -13.79 9.77
C PRO A 97 3.88 -13.86 10.54
N ARG A 98 4.00 -12.99 11.54
CA ARG A 98 5.16 -12.98 12.38
C ARG A 98 5.23 -14.27 13.16
N ARG A 99 6.31 -14.99 12.97
CA ARG A 99 6.56 -16.13 13.83
C ARG A 99 7.13 -15.64 15.12
N GLU A 100 6.46 -15.97 16.18
CA GLU A 100 7.09 -15.83 17.46
C GLU A 100 8.09 -16.96 17.58
N THR A 101 9.29 -16.63 17.32
CA THR A 101 10.32 -17.62 17.56
C THR A 101 10.55 -17.67 19.04
N ALA A 102 10.17 -18.73 19.60
CA ALA A 102 10.50 -19.00 20.99
C ALA A 102 11.95 -19.43 21.11
N MET A 103 12.83 -18.61 20.72
CA MET A 103 14.22 -19.01 20.86
C MET A 103 15.04 -18.04 21.55
#